data_2db301d19603e9a1dfda6ddee971093b
#
_entry.id   2db301d19603e9a1dfda6ddee971093b
#
_cell.length_a   1.000
_cell.length_b   1.000
_cell.length_c   1.000
_cell.angle_alpha   90.00
_cell.angle_beta   90.00
_cell.angle_gamma   90.00
#
_symmetry.space_group_name_H-M   'P 1'
#
loop_
_entity.id
_entity.type
_entity.pdbx_description
1 polymer ?
#
loop_
_entity_poly.entity_id
_entity_poly.type
_entity_poly.pdbx_seq_one_letter_code
_entity_poly.pdbx_strand_id
1 'polypeptide(L)'
;MIGLIAAFIIAMALSVTGTPILIRFLVMHQYGQFIRQDGPTQHLTKRGTPTMGGVVIILATVVAWLIGALVAGAGPSWSGLLLIFLFVGLGVIGLLDDGIKIMRQRSLGLHPSGKIIGQIAVASLFALGTLIKPNEFGEYPGTLAISFARPTALTLGFAGLGLGIALYLIWTNLIVTAWSNATNLTDGLDGLAAGVSIFVFGAYTFITYFQRIQACTQLGANPANCYSTRDPLDLAIFCAALIGALAGFLWWNASPAQIFMGDTGALALGGAVAGLSILTQTQLLAIVVGGLFVAVVLSDVIQISVFKATGKRVFRMAPLHHHFELLGWKEVTIVIRFWLIAAIIAVAGAGLFYAEWVSRR
;
A
#
# COMPACT_ATOMS: atom_id res chain seq x y z
N MET A 1 1.42 -0.46 22.85
CA MET A 1 1.55 0.99 22.60
C MET A 1 3.01 1.44 22.42
N ILE A 2 3.93 1.15 23.35
CA ILE A 2 5.33 1.62 23.28
C ILE A 2 6.00 1.19 21.97
N GLY A 3 5.83 -0.06 21.53
CA GLY A 3 6.39 -0.57 20.27
C GLY A 3 5.89 0.18 19.03
N LEU A 4 4.61 0.59 18.98
CA LEU A 4 4.06 1.38 17.86
C LEU A 4 4.70 2.77 17.80
N ILE A 5 4.77 3.45 18.98
CA ILE A 5 5.37 4.79 19.08
C ILE A 5 6.85 4.74 18.71
N ALA A 6 7.59 3.76 19.22
CA ALA A 6 8.99 3.57 18.90
C ALA A 6 9.18 3.34 17.36
N ALA A 7 8.39 2.44 16.78
CA ALA A 7 8.44 2.16 15.34
C ALA A 7 8.18 3.42 14.50
N PHE A 8 7.15 4.20 14.83
CA PHE A 8 6.85 5.46 14.14
C PHE A 8 8.02 6.46 14.21
N ILE A 9 8.53 6.72 15.44
CA ILE A 9 9.60 7.72 15.63
C ILE A 9 10.87 7.30 14.92
N ILE A 10 11.27 6.02 15.06
CA ILE A 10 12.50 5.50 14.43
C ILE A 10 12.38 5.54 12.90
N ALA A 11 11.23 5.11 12.34
CA ALA A 11 11.02 5.15 10.89
C ALA A 11 11.06 6.58 10.35
N MET A 12 10.41 7.52 11.04
CA MET A 12 10.42 8.94 10.67
C MET A 12 11.84 9.52 10.70
N ALA A 13 12.60 9.26 11.78
CA ALA A 13 13.97 9.72 11.90
C ALA A 13 14.88 9.14 10.80
N LEU A 14 14.79 7.83 10.54
CA LEU A 14 15.55 7.17 9.48
C LEU A 14 15.18 7.71 8.09
N SER A 15 13.91 7.97 7.84
CA SER A 15 13.46 8.47 6.55
C SER A 15 13.85 9.94 6.32
N VAL A 16 13.68 10.83 7.32
CA VAL A 16 14.09 12.24 7.22
C VAL A 16 15.59 12.35 6.98
N THR A 17 16.42 11.57 7.69
CA THR A 17 17.88 11.64 7.58
C THR A 17 18.44 10.82 6.42
N GLY A 18 17.82 9.71 6.08
CA GLY A 18 18.24 8.82 4.99
C GLY A 18 17.94 9.38 3.60
N THR A 19 16.83 10.09 3.43
CA THR A 19 16.43 10.64 2.14
C THR A 19 17.46 11.61 1.55
N PRO A 20 18.03 12.61 2.26
CA PRO A 20 19.04 13.48 1.70
C PRO A 20 20.35 12.75 1.35
N ILE A 21 20.68 11.67 2.06
CA ILE A 21 21.84 10.82 1.72
C ILE A 21 21.58 10.12 0.38
N LEU A 22 20.38 9.55 0.20
CA LEU A 22 19.97 8.94 -1.06
C LEU A 22 19.94 9.96 -2.21
N ILE A 23 19.41 11.18 -1.99
CA ILE A 23 19.38 12.25 -2.98
C ILE A 23 20.81 12.55 -3.47
N ARG A 24 21.75 12.75 -2.53
CA ARG A 24 23.16 13.02 -2.89
C ARG A 24 23.76 11.89 -3.71
N PHE A 25 23.52 10.64 -3.33
CA PHE A 25 23.99 9.47 -4.05
C PHE A 25 23.43 9.42 -5.48
N LEU A 26 22.11 9.61 -5.64
CA LEU A 26 21.44 9.59 -6.95
C LEU A 26 21.91 10.73 -7.87
N VAL A 27 22.06 11.94 -7.30
CA VAL A 27 22.56 13.11 -8.05
C VAL A 27 24.01 12.90 -8.51
N MET A 28 24.89 12.38 -7.66
CA MET A 28 26.27 12.08 -8.03
C MET A 28 26.38 11.09 -9.20
N HIS A 29 25.43 10.14 -9.30
CA HIS A 29 25.38 9.15 -10.36
C HIS A 29 24.48 9.57 -11.54
N GLN A 30 23.93 10.79 -11.52
CA GLN A 30 23.02 11.32 -12.55
C GLN A 30 21.74 10.46 -12.73
N TYR A 31 21.23 9.86 -11.65
CA TYR A 31 20.03 9.03 -11.63
C TYR A 31 18.78 9.89 -11.47
N GLY A 32 18.42 10.64 -12.52
CA GLY A 32 17.21 11.47 -12.58
C GLY A 32 16.11 10.84 -13.43
N GLN A 33 14.87 11.21 -13.14
CA GLN A 33 13.70 10.68 -13.86
C GLN A 33 13.62 11.24 -15.29
N PHE A 34 13.33 10.35 -16.25
CA PHE A 34 12.97 10.70 -17.62
C PHE A 34 11.46 10.87 -17.74
N ILE A 35 10.99 12.10 -17.94
CA ILE A 35 9.57 12.44 -18.01
C ILE A 35 9.02 12.12 -19.41
N ARG A 36 7.81 11.54 -19.46
CA ARG A 36 7.10 11.28 -20.72
C ARG A 36 6.70 12.61 -21.39
N GLN A 37 6.81 12.66 -22.72
CA GLN A 37 6.44 13.86 -23.49
C GLN A 37 4.91 14.03 -23.65
N ASP A 38 4.13 12.96 -23.39
CA ASP A 38 2.68 12.92 -23.56
C ASP A 38 1.91 13.50 -22.36
N GLY A 39 2.62 13.89 -21.27
CA GLY A 39 2.04 14.43 -20.04
C GLY A 39 1.80 15.94 -20.08
N PRO A 40 1.22 16.53 -19.01
CA PRO A 40 1.10 17.97 -18.87
C PRO A 40 2.47 18.66 -18.99
N THR A 41 2.56 19.74 -19.75
CA THR A 41 3.82 20.45 -20.05
C THR A 41 4.55 20.98 -18.80
N GLN A 42 3.80 21.22 -17.71
CA GLN A 42 4.35 21.66 -16.42
C GLN A 42 5.30 20.62 -15.80
N HIS A 43 5.14 19.33 -16.12
CA HIS A 43 6.02 18.26 -15.62
C HIS A 43 7.40 18.29 -16.24
N LEU A 44 7.59 18.93 -17.40
CA LEU A 44 8.89 19.01 -18.08
C LEU A 44 9.95 19.76 -17.23
N THR A 45 9.52 20.67 -16.35
CA THR A 45 10.42 21.37 -15.42
C THR A 45 10.99 20.47 -14.33
N LYS A 46 10.35 19.31 -14.07
CA LYS A 46 10.78 18.32 -13.06
C LYS A 46 11.79 17.29 -13.61
N ARG A 47 12.20 17.44 -14.88
CA ARG A 47 13.19 16.54 -15.50
C ARG A 47 14.52 16.59 -14.74
N GLY A 48 15.04 15.43 -14.38
CA GLY A 48 16.29 15.31 -13.63
C GLY A 48 16.11 15.23 -12.10
N THR A 49 14.89 15.37 -11.57
CA THR A 49 14.64 15.08 -10.16
C THR A 49 14.94 13.61 -9.88
N PRO A 50 15.73 13.30 -8.82
CA PRO A 50 16.03 11.93 -8.42
C PRO A 50 14.76 11.10 -8.23
N THR A 51 14.81 9.81 -8.59
CA THR A 51 13.73 8.83 -8.34
C THR A 51 14.23 7.70 -7.45
N MET A 52 13.42 6.67 -7.17
CA MET A 52 13.72 5.55 -6.25
C MET A 52 13.67 5.92 -4.76
N GLY A 53 12.98 6.98 -4.37
CA GLY A 53 12.80 7.35 -2.96
C GLY A 53 12.14 6.25 -2.12
N GLY A 54 11.42 5.34 -2.77
CA GLY A 54 10.86 4.14 -2.15
C GLY A 54 11.86 3.26 -1.42
N VAL A 55 13.14 3.29 -1.81
CA VAL A 55 14.21 2.54 -1.12
C VAL A 55 14.32 2.97 0.35
N VAL A 56 14.30 4.28 0.61
CA VAL A 56 14.37 4.80 1.99
C VAL A 56 13.12 4.43 2.78
N ILE A 57 11.93 4.54 2.15
CA ILE A 57 10.66 4.17 2.78
C ILE A 57 10.72 2.70 3.21
N ILE A 58 11.15 1.80 2.32
CA ILE A 58 11.23 0.35 2.59
C ILE A 58 12.22 0.07 3.72
N LEU A 59 13.44 0.58 3.62
CA LEU A 59 14.48 0.34 4.62
C LEU A 59 14.11 0.89 5.99
N ALA A 60 13.60 2.14 6.05
CA ALA A 60 13.17 2.77 7.29
C ALA A 60 12.02 1.98 7.94
N THR A 61 11.04 1.52 7.14
CA THR A 61 9.91 0.73 7.64
C THR A 61 10.38 -0.62 8.19
N VAL A 62 11.21 -1.37 7.46
CA VAL A 62 11.66 -2.71 7.88
C VAL A 62 12.48 -2.63 9.17
N VAL A 63 13.43 -1.70 9.24
CA VAL A 63 14.27 -1.52 10.43
C VAL A 63 13.43 -1.09 11.65
N ALA A 64 12.54 -0.12 11.46
CA ALA A 64 11.71 0.39 12.55
C ALA A 64 10.65 -0.63 13.01
N TRP A 65 10.07 -1.41 12.09
CA TRP A 65 9.18 -2.51 12.43
C TRP A 65 9.90 -3.56 13.30
N LEU A 66 11.11 -3.98 12.89
CA LEU A 66 11.89 -4.96 13.64
C LEU A 66 12.18 -4.46 15.07
N ILE A 67 12.65 -3.22 15.18
CA ILE A 67 12.94 -2.62 16.49
C ILE A 67 11.64 -2.47 17.32
N GLY A 68 10.55 -2.03 16.69
CA GLY A 68 9.25 -1.88 17.35
C GLY A 68 8.68 -3.21 17.85
N ALA A 69 8.82 -4.30 17.09
CA ALA A 69 8.43 -5.64 17.50
C ALA A 69 9.26 -6.14 18.71
N LEU A 70 10.58 -5.91 18.71
CA LEU A 70 11.46 -6.23 19.83
C LEU A 70 11.11 -5.40 21.09
N VAL A 71 10.87 -4.10 20.94
CA VAL A 71 10.45 -3.21 22.03
C VAL A 71 9.08 -3.60 22.60
N ALA A 72 8.20 -4.15 21.77
CA ALA A 72 6.90 -4.69 22.22
C ALA A 72 7.04 -6.01 23.00
N GLY A 73 8.22 -6.63 23.03
CA GLY A 73 8.48 -7.90 23.72
C GLY A 73 7.93 -9.14 23.01
N ALA A 74 7.44 -9.00 21.79
CA ALA A 74 6.82 -10.11 21.02
C ALA A 74 7.76 -10.67 19.92
N GLY A 75 8.70 -9.85 19.42
CA GLY A 75 9.51 -10.19 18.26
C GLY A 75 8.70 -10.24 16.96
N PRO A 76 9.38 -10.50 15.80
CA PRO A 76 8.72 -10.64 14.51
C PRO A 76 7.76 -11.83 14.46
N SER A 77 6.51 -11.60 14.08
CA SER A 77 5.52 -12.65 13.90
C SER A 77 5.54 -13.23 12.47
N TRP A 78 4.87 -14.37 12.27
CA TRP A 78 4.74 -14.94 10.92
C TRP A 78 3.93 -14.05 9.99
N SER A 79 2.84 -13.44 10.47
CA SER A 79 2.04 -12.48 9.70
C SER A 79 2.84 -11.22 9.33
N GLY A 80 3.63 -10.70 10.26
CA GLY A 80 4.53 -9.57 10.01
C GLY A 80 5.61 -9.89 8.98
N LEU A 81 6.24 -11.08 9.07
CA LEU A 81 7.23 -11.53 8.09
C LEU A 81 6.64 -11.69 6.69
N LEU A 82 5.42 -12.22 6.56
CA LEU A 82 4.71 -12.32 5.29
C LEU A 82 4.39 -10.94 4.70
N LEU A 83 3.97 -10.01 5.55
CA LEU A 83 3.69 -8.63 5.13
C LEU A 83 4.96 -7.92 4.64
N ILE A 84 6.07 -8.06 5.38
CA ILE A 84 7.39 -7.55 4.96
C ILE A 84 7.84 -8.21 3.65
N PHE A 85 7.66 -9.53 3.50
CA PHE A 85 7.99 -10.23 2.26
C PHE A 85 7.22 -9.64 1.06
N LEU A 86 5.91 -9.42 1.19
CA LEU A 86 5.10 -8.83 0.13
C LEU A 86 5.51 -7.39 -0.17
N PHE A 87 5.69 -6.58 0.87
CA PHE A 87 6.09 -5.17 0.79
C PHE A 87 7.44 -4.99 0.10
N VAL A 88 8.47 -5.70 0.57
CA VAL A 88 9.82 -5.67 0.00
C VAL A 88 9.86 -6.31 -1.38
N GLY A 89 9.18 -7.45 -1.57
CA GLY A 89 9.16 -8.16 -2.85
C GLY A 89 8.60 -7.31 -4.00
N LEU A 90 7.48 -6.60 -3.75
CA LEU A 90 6.92 -5.67 -4.74
C LEU A 90 7.81 -4.43 -4.90
N GLY A 91 8.44 -3.95 -3.82
CA GLY A 91 9.43 -2.89 -3.88
C GLY A 91 10.64 -3.24 -4.75
N VAL A 92 11.12 -4.48 -4.69
CA VAL A 92 12.21 -4.98 -5.55
C VAL A 92 11.80 -4.99 -7.02
N ILE A 93 10.56 -5.39 -7.34
CA ILE A 93 10.05 -5.31 -8.72
C ILE A 93 10.04 -3.86 -9.21
N GLY A 94 9.56 -2.93 -8.37
CA GLY A 94 9.61 -1.51 -8.68
C GLY A 94 11.03 -0.97 -8.83
N LEU A 95 11.97 -1.42 -7.98
CA LEU A 95 13.38 -1.05 -8.05
C LEU A 95 14.04 -1.50 -9.36
N LEU A 96 13.70 -2.71 -9.82
CA LEU A 96 14.16 -3.22 -11.11
C LEU A 96 13.57 -2.38 -12.26
N ASP A 97 12.30 -2.00 -12.19
CA ASP A 97 11.66 -1.14 -13.18
C ASP A 97 12.32 0.24 -13.25
N ASP A 98 12.48 0.90 -12.11
CA ASP A 98 13.14 2.21 -12.02
C ASP A 98 14.61 2.13 -12.44
N GLY A 99 15.34 1.08 -12.06
CA GLY A 99 16.72 0.85 -12.45
C GLY A 99 16.89 0.71 -13.96
N ILE A 100 16.00 -0.03 -14.63
CA ILE A 100 16.03 -0.18 -16.09
C ILE A 100 15.74 1.16 -16.79
N LYS A 101 14.77 1.95 -16.27
CA LYS A 101 14.51 3.31 -16.81
C LYS A 101 15.74 4.18 -16.79
N ILE A 102 16.48 4.17 -15.67
CA ILE A 102 17.71 4.96 -15.51
C ILE A 102 18.83 4.44 -16.41
N MET A 103 19.11 3.13 -16.35
CA MET A 103 20.22 2.53 -17.13
C MET A 103 20.03 2.70 -18.63
N ARG A 104 18.78 2.63 -19.12
CA ARG A 104 18.46 2.77 -20.55
C ARG A 104 18.11 4.21 -20.96
N GLN A 105 18.16 5.16 -20.04
CA GLN A 105 17.86 6.58 -20.25
C GLN A 105 16.53 6.82 -21.00
N ARG A 106 15.49 6.07 -20.60
CA ARG A 106 14.14 6.13 -21.22
C ARG A 106 13.03 6.05 -20.17
N SER A 107 11.83 6.51 -20.53
CA SER A 107 10.66 6.46 -19.66
C SER A 107 10.03 5.07 -19.52
N LEU A 108 10.43 4.08 -20.33
CA LEU A 108 9.93 2.71 -20.31
C LEU A 108 10.92 1.83 -19.53
N GLY A 109 10.45 1.26 -18.41
CA GLY A 109 11.19 0.33 -17.57
C GLY A 109 11.05 -1.13 -18.01
N LEU A 110 10.62 -2.00 -17.11
CA LEU A 110 10.29 -3.38 -17.41
C LEU A 110 9.16 -3.47 -18.44
N HIS A 111 9.20 -4.51 -19.28
CA HIS A 111 8.05 -4.81 -20.13
C HIS A 111 6.83 -5.10 -19.25
N PRO A 112 5.61 -4.64 -19.61
CA PRO A 112 4.41 -4.82 -18.78
C PRO A 112 4.17 -6.26 -18.33
N SER A 113 4.42 -7.25 -19.20
CA SER A 113 4.32 -8.67 -18.85
C SER A 113 5.34 -9.09 -17.79
N GLY A 114 6.58 -8.60 -17.85
CA GLY A 114 7.62 -8.89 -16.85
C GLY A 114 7.25 -8.35 -15.48
N LYS A 115 6.69 -7.14 -15.41
CA LYS A 115 6.21 -6.53 -14.17
C LYS A 115 5.06 -7.36 -13.56
N ILE A 116 4.08 -7.74 -14.39
CA ILE A 116 2.94 -8.57 -13.95
C ILE A 116 3.40 -9.96 -13.48
N ILE A 117 4.31 -10.62 -14.20
CA ILE A 117 4.84 -11.94 -13.81
C ILE A 117 5.54 -11.85 -12.46
N GLY A 118 6.35 -10.81 -12.23
CA GLY A 118 6.98 -10.57 -10.94
C GLY A 118 5.97 -10.38 -9.81
N GLN A 119 4.95 -9.55 -10.03
CA GLN A 119 3.85 -9.33 -9.08
C GLN A 119 3.12 -10.65 -8.75
N ILE A 120 2.77 -11.44 -9.76
CA ILE A 120 2.10 -12.75 -9.59
C ILE A 120 2.99 -13.71 -8.78
N ALA A 121 4.28 -13.77 -9.07
CA ALA A 121 5.19 -14.65 -8.34
C ALA A 121 5.25 -14.29 -6.84
N VAL A 122 5.47 -13.03 -6.51
CA VAL A 122 5.52 -12.55 -5.12
C VAL A 122 4.17 -12.72 -4.42
N ALA A 123 3.05 -12.38 -5.08
CA ALA A 123 1.71 -12.52 -4.53
C ALA A 123 1.32 -13.99 -4.29
N SER A 124 1.70 -14.91 -5.18
CA SER A 124 1.43 -16.34 -5.02
C SER A 124 2.21 -16.94 -3.86
N LEU A 125 3.50 -16.59 -3.71
CA LEU A 125 4.30 -17.03 -2.57
C LEU A 125 3.74 -16.47 -1.24
N PHE A 126 3.34 -15.22 -1.21
CA PHE A 126 2.65 -14.62 -0.07
C PHE A 126 1.36 -15.38 0.24
N ALA A 127 0.49 -15.62 -0.75
CA ALA A 127 -0.76 -16.33 -0.57
C ALA A 127 -0.56 -17.73 0.01
N LEU A 128 0.39 -18.50 -0.52
CA LEU A 128 0.74 -19.82 0.04
C LEU A 128 1.22 -19.69 1.49
N GLY A 129 2.07 -18.70 1.78
CA GLY A 129 2.57 -18.43 3.12
C GLY A 129 1.46 -18.10 4.14
N THR A 130 0.35 -17.50 3.69
CA THR A 130 -0.79 -17.20 4.58
C THR A 130 -1.60 -18.44 4.97
N LEU A 131 -1.53 -19.53 4.21
CA LEU A 131 -2.28 -20.77 4.44
C LEU A 131 -1.48 -21.82 5.23
N ILE A 132 -0.23 -21.51 5.59
CA ILE A 132 0.62 -22.41 6.37
C ILE A 132 0.92 -21.85 7.75
N LYS A 133 1.40 -22.73 8.65
CA LYS A 133 1.92 -22.37 9.99
C LYS A 133 0.88 -21.65 10.86
N PRO A 134 -0.17 -22.36 11.36
CA PRO A 134 -1.12 -21.78 12.31
C PRO A 134 -0.42 -21.42 13.63
N ASN A 135 -1.00 -20.50 14.41
CA ASN A 135 -0.55 -20.20 15.77
C ASN A 135 -1.04 -21.28 16.76
N GLU A 136 -0.73 -21.10 18.05
CA GLU A 136 -1.14 -22.01 19.14
C GLU A 136 -2.66 -22.14 19.28
N PHE A 137 -3.43 -21.19 18.77
CA PHE A 137 -4.89 -21.18 18.76
C PHE A 137 -5.49 -21.76 17.46
N GLY A 138 -4.66 -22.26 16.56
CA GLY A 138 -5.11 -22.78 15.25
C GLY A 138 -5.44 -21.71 14.21
N GLU A 139 -5.11 -20.42 14.48
CA GLU A 139 -5.39 -19.32 13.54
C GLU A 139 -4.30 -19.25 12.45
N TYR A 140 -4.74 -19.22 11.19
CA TYR A 140 -3.90 -18.97 10.03
C TYR A 140 -3.87 -17.48 9.70
N PRO A 141 -2.79 -16.94 9.08
CA PRO A 141 -2.76 -15.56 8.61
C PRO A 141 -3.83 -15.25 7.56
N GLY A 142 -4.15 -16.20 6.69
CA GLY A 142 -5.16 -16.07 5.64
C GLY A 142 -6.36 -16.98 5.87
N THR A 143 -7.45 -16.68 5.16
CA THR A 143 -8.69 -17.48 5.16
C THR A 143 -9.23 -17.62 3.75
N LEU A 144 -9.85 -18.75 3.43
CA LEU A 144 -10.54 -18.97 2.15
C LEU A 144 -11.86 -18.17 2.05
N ALA A 145 -12.32 -17.54 3.13
CA ALA A 145 -13.52 -16.71 3.10
C ALA A 145 -13.19 -15.30 2.56
N ILE A 146 -14.08 -14.76 1.74
CA ILE A 146 -14.04 -13.34 1.36
C ILE A 146 -14.51 -12.54 2.58
N SER A 147 -13.81 -11.45 2.89
CA SER A 147 -14.06 -10.67 4.11
C SER A 147 -14.39 -9.21 3.82
N PHE A 148 -15.29 -8.64 4.62
CA PHE A 148 -15.52 -7.20 4.70
C PHE A 148 -14.78 -6.62 5.93
N ALA A 149 -15.40 -6.60 7.10
CA ALA A 149 -14.73 -6.35 8.39
C ALA A 149 -14.44 -7.65 9.15
N ARG A 150 -15.01 -8.76 8.67
CA ARG A 150 -14.88 -10.17 9.10
C ARG A 150 -15.08 -11.10 7.92
N PRO A 151 -14.76 -12.40 8.05
CA PRO A 151 -15.14 -13.40 7.08
C PRO A 151 -16.67 -13.39 6.84
N THR A 152 -17.07 -13.37 5.56
CA THR A 152 -18.47 -13.47 5.14
C THR A 152 -18.84 -14.94 4.91
N ALA A 153 -20.11 -15.21 4.60
CA ALA A 153 -20.55 -16.53 4.18
C ALA A 153 -20.00 -16.96 2.82
N LEU A 154 -19.41 -16.03 2.04
CA LEU A 154 -18.81 -16.33 0.75
C LEU A 154 -17.41 -16.93 0.98
N THR A 155 -17.28 -18.24 0.75
CA THR A 155 -16.01 -18.94 0.85
C THR A 155 -15.56 -19.48 -0.50
N LEU A 156 -14.28 -19.31 -0.80
CA LEU A 156 -13.64 -19.86 -2.00
C LEU A 156 -13.47 -21.39 -1.89
N GLY A 157 -13.62 -21.93 -0.66
CA GLY A 157 -13.55 -23.36 -0.39
C GLY A 157 -14.83 -24.17 -0.71
N PHE A 158 -15.85 -23.57 -1.34
CA PHE A 158 -17.16 -24.16 -1.60
C PHE A 158 -17.11 -25.49 -2.40
N ALA A 159 -16.09 -25.68 -3.22
CA ALA A 159 -15.92 -26.88 -4.08
C ALA A 159 -14.75 -27.78 -3.64
N GLY A 160 -14.36 -27.71 -2.36
CA GLY A 160 -13.28 -28.51 -1.77
C GLY A 160 -11.96 -27.76 -1.66
N LEU A 161 -11.03 -28.36 -0.89
CA LEU A 161 -9.79 -27.68 -0.48
C LEU A 161 -8.88 -27.34 -1.68
N GLY A 162 -8.70 -28.27 -2.63
CA GLY A 162 -7.79 -28.06 -3.76
C GLY A 162 -8.21 -26.91 -4.67
N LEU A 163 -9.50 -26.87 -5.09
CA LEU A 163 -10.03 -25.78 -5.88
C LEU A 163 -10.09 -24.49 -5.04
N GLY A 164 -10.41 -24.59 -3.74
CA GLY A 164 -10.41 -23.44 -2.83
C GLY A 164 -9.06 -22.75 -2.75
N ILE A 165 -7.96 -23.49 -2.65
CA ILE A 165 -6.61 -22.93 -2.66
C ILE A 165 -6.32 -22.26 -4.02
N ALA A 166 -6.68 -22.88 -5.15
CA ALA A 166 -6.47 -22.30 -6.47
C ALA A 166 -7.23 -20.96 -6.63
N LEU A 167 -8.50 -20.93 -6.21
CA LEU A 167 -9.31 -19.70 -6.22
C LEU A 167 -8.77 -18.64 -5.28
N TYR A 168 -8.26 -19.04 -4.10
CA TYR A 168 -7.62 -18.12 -3.16
C TYR A 168 -6.34 -17.52 -3.74
N LEU A 169 -5.52 -18.30 -4.44
CA LEU A 169 -4.34 -17.79 -5.15
C LEU A 169 -4.75 -16.75 -6.20
N ILE A 170 -5.76 -17.05 -7.02
CA ILE A 170 -6.28 -16.10 -8.01
C ILE A 170 -6.79 -14.82 -7.34
N TRP A 171 -7.57 -14.95 -6.27
CA TRP A 171 -8.13 -13.83 -5.53
C TRP A 171 -7.06 -12.94 -4.91
N THR A 172 -6.06 -13.55 -4.25
CA THR A 172 -4.92 -12.81 -3.66
C THR A 172 -4.11 -12.11 -4.74
N ASN A 173 -3.84 -12.78 -5.87
CA ASN A 173 -3.14 -12.17 -7.00
C ASN A 173 -3.91 -10.97 -7.58
N LEU A 174 -5.23 -11.07 -7.69
CA LEU A 174 -6.08 -9.98 -8.13
C LEU A 174 -5.97 -8.77 -7.18
N ILE A 175 -6.09 -9.01 -5.86
CA ILE A 175 -5.99 -7.97 -4.84
C ILE A 175 -4.61 -7.30 -4.90
N VAL A 176 -3.52 -8.08 -4.89
CA VAL A 176 -2.14 -7.54 -4.88
C VAL A 176 -1.86 -6.76 -6.16
N THR A 177 -2.24 -7.29 -7.32
CA THR A 177 -2.04 -6.60 -8.60
C THR A 177 -2.89 -5.32 -8.69
N ALA A 178 -4.14 -5.37 -8.24
CA ALA A 178 -5.00 -4.20 -8.24
C ALA A 178 -4.45 -3.07 -7.36
N TRP A 179 -4.09 -3.37 -6.11
CA TRP A 179 -3.56 -2.37 -5.18
C TRP A 179 -2.20 -1.83 -5.60
N SER A 180 -1.26 -2.70 -6.03
CA SER A 180 0.07 -2.24 -6.44
C SER A 180 0.01 -1.33 -7.68
N ASN A 181 -0.89 -1.59 -8.62
CA ASN A 181 -1.06 -0.70 -9.76
C ASN A 181 -1.88 0.57 -9.41
N ALA A 182 -2.86 0.50 -8.50
CA ALA A 182 -3.63 1.66 -8.08
C ALA A 182 -2.75 2.70 -7.35
N THR A 183 -1.87 2.26 -6.46
CA THR A 183 -0.90 3.13 -5.80
C THR A 183 0.12 3.70 -6.78
N ASN A 184 0.59 2.89 -7.74
CA ASN A 184 1.53 3.32 -8.78
C ASN A 184 0.91 4.39 -9.70
N LEU A 185 -0.34 4.24 -10.11
CA LEU A 185 -1.06 5.25 -10.90
C LEU A 185 -1.35 6.53 -10.10
N THR A 186 -1.38 6.47 -8.79
CA THR A 186 -1.60 7.63 -7.92
C THR A 186 -0.31 8.44 -7.69
N ASP A 187 0.87 7.84 -7.89
CA ASP A 187 2.18 8.51 -7.73
C ASP A 187 2.51 9.40 -8.94
N GLY A 188 1.57 10.28 -9.31
CA GLY A 188 1.71 11.19 -10.46
C GLY A 188 1.98 12.65 -10.09
N LEU A 189 1.76 13.05 -8.83
CA LEU A 189 1.97 14.41 -8.32
C LEU A 189 2.81 14.38 -7.04
N ASP A 190 3.60 15.45 -6.81
CA ASP A 190 4.49 15.60 -5.66
C ASP A 190 3.73 15.40 -4.34
N GLY A 191 4.11 14.39 -3.56
CA GLY A 191 3.53 14.07 -2.26
C GLY A 191 2.15 13.40 -2.29
N LEU A 192 1.52 13.23 -3.46
CA LEU A 192 0.15 12.71 -3.52
C LEU A 192 0.05 11.29 -2.95
N ALA A 193 0.80 10.33 -3.50
CA ALA A 193 0.74 8.94 -3.07
C ALA A 193 1.21 8.75 -1.63
N ALA A 194 2.28 9.44 -1.22
CA ALA A 194 2.79 9.39 0.14
C ALA A 194 1.76 9.90 1.17
N GLY A 195 1.14 11.04 0.91
CA GLY A 195 0.16 11.62 1.83
C GLY A 195 -1.14 10.83 1.92
N VAL A 196 -1.67 10.35 0.78
CA VAL A 196 -2.84 9.45 0.77
C VAL A 196 -2.57 8.18 1.56
N SER A 197 -1.39 7.58 1.39
CA SER A 197 -0.97 6.37 2.10
C SER A 197 -0.95 6.57 3.62
N ILE A 198 -0.52 7.73 4.14
CA ILE A 198 -0.53 8.02 5.57
C ILE A 198 -1.94 7.86 6.16
N PHE A 199 -2.98 8.34 5.49
CA PHE A 199 -4.36 8.19 5.96
C PHE A 199 -4.86 6.75 5.90
N VAL A 200 -4.54 6.02 4.82
CA VAL A 200 -4.91 4.61 4.66
C VAL A 200 -4.25 3.75 5.74
N PHE A 201 -2.93 3.90 5.96
CA PHE A 201 -2.23 3.15 7.01
C PHE A 201 -2.60 3.63 8.42
N GLY A 202 -3.04 4.88 8.58
CA GLY A 202 -3.64 5.39 9.81
C GLY A 202 -4.92 4.62 10.18
N ALA A 203 -5.81 4.43 9.21
CA ALA A 203 -7.01 3.59 9.40
C ALA A 203 -6.65 2.13 9.71
N TYR A 204 -5.64 1.56 9.02
CA TYR A 204 -5.16 0.21 9.32
C TYR A 204 -4.47 0.10 10.68
N THR A 205 -3.78 1.14 11.17
CA THR A 205 -3.26 1.16 12.55
C THR A 205 -4.41 1.06 13.55
N PHE A 206 -5.49 1.80 13.33
CA PHE A 206 -6.69 1.70 14.16
C PHE A 206 -7.31 0.30 14.09
N ILE A 207 -7.55 -0.24 12.90
CA ILE A 207 -8.18 -1.56 12.69
C ILE A 207 -7.37 -2.65 13.36
N THR A 208 -6.06 -2.72 13.11
CA THR A 208 -5.17 -3.77 13.63
C THR A 208 -5.03 -3.67 15.16
N TYR A 209 -4.90 -2.46 15.69
CA TYR A 209 -4.83 -2.27 17.14
C TYR A 209 -6.16 -2.59 17.82
N PHE A 210 -7.28 -2.26 17.21
CA PHE A 210 -8.61 -2.62 17.70
C PHE A 210 -8.81 -4.15 17.68
N GLN A 211 -8.41 -4.84 16.61
CA GLN A 211 -8.42 -6.30 16.54
C GLN A 211 -7.56 -6.93 17.64
N ARG A 212 -6.42 -6.30 18.01
CA ARG A 212 -5.56 -6.75 19.12
C ARG A 212 -6.28 -6.65 20.47
N ILE A 213 -7.00 -5.56 20.72
CA ILE A 213 -7.72 -5.35 21.99
C ILE A 213 -8.94 -6.28 22.08
N GLN A 214 -9.61 -6.55 20.96
CA GLN A 214 -10.81 -7.37 20.85
C GLN A 214 -10.50 -8.79 20.33
N ALA A 215 -9.27 -9.29 20.50
CA ALA A 215 -8.91 -10.63 20.05
C ALA A 215 -9.65 -11.71 20.84
N CYS A 216 -10.10 -12.78 20.19
CA CYS A 216 -10.79 -13.92 20.82
C CYS A 216 -9.88 -14.67 21.81
N THR A 217 -8.56 -14.48 21.71
CA THR A 217 -7.57 -15.03 22.64
C THR A 217 -7.45 -14.25 23.96
N GLN A 218 -8.12 -13.10 24.11
CA GLN A 218 -8.11 -12.33 25.36
C GLN A 218 -9.02 -12.97 26.42
N LEU A 219 -8.58 -12.94 27.68
CA LEU A 219 -9.39 -13.37 28.82
C LEU A 219 -10.67 -12.53 28.87
N GLY A 220 -11.83 -13.20 28.93
CA GLY A 220 -13.13 -12.52 28.96
C GLY A 220 -13.62 -11.98 27.63
N ALA A 221 -12.96 -12.33 26.50
CA ALA A 221 -13.46 -11.97 25.18
C ALA A 221 -14.87 -12.51 24.95
N ASN A 222 -15.75 -11.66 24.42
CA ASN A 222 -17.09 -12.09 24.00
C ASN A 222 -17.01 -12.81 22.66
N PRO A 223 -17.36 -14.11 22.59
CA PRO A 223 -17.29 -14.89 21.34
C PRO A 223 -18.14 -14.31 20.20
N ALA A 224 -19.19 -13.53 20.52
CA ALA A 224 -20.08 -12.97 19.51
C ALA A 224 -19.43 -11.85 18.69
N ASN A 225 -18.47 -11.11 19.27
CA ASN A 225 -17.89 -9.93 18.62
C ASN A 225 -16.36 -9.82 18.69
N CYS A 226 -15.66 -10.83 19.20
CA CYS A 226 -14.20 -10.86 19.15
C CYS A 226 -13.65 -11.12 17.73
N TYR A 227 -12.36 -10.86 17.50
CA TYR A 227 -11.67 -11.09 16.23
C TYR A 227 -10.66 -12.24 16.34
N SER A 228 -10.72 -13.16 15.36
CA SER A 228 -9.76 -14.25 15.20
C SER A 228 -8.69 -13.86 14.15
N THR A 229 -8.11 -12.67 14.32
CA THR A 229 -7.05 -12.19 13.44
C THR A 229 -5.70 -12.53 14.04
N ARG A 230 -4.85 -13.18 13.25
CA ARG A 230 -3.52 -13.58 13.69
C ARG A 230 -2.57 -12.39 13.74
N ASP A 231 -1.79 -12.29 14.82
CA ASP A 231 -0.69 -11.34 15.03
C ASP A 231 -1.04 -9.84 14.82
N PRO A 232 -2.22 -9.35 15.23
CA PRO A 232 -2.68 -7.99 14.90
C PRO A 232 -1.81 -6.88 15.49
N LEU A 233 -1.08 -7.14 16.60
CA LEU A 233 -0.16 -6.18 17.18
C LEU A 233 1.05 -5.91 16.28
N ASP A 234 1.61 -6.95 15.68
CA ASP A 234 2.77 -6.83 14.79
C ASP A 234 2.40 -6.11 13.48
N LEU A 235 1.19 -6.37 12.97
CA LEU A 235 0.62 -5.62 11.85
C LEU A 235 0.42 -4.13 12.19
N ALA A 236 -0.01 -3.81 13.43
CA ALA A 236 -0.13 -2.43 13.89
C ALA A 236 1.24 -1.72 13.97
N ILE A 237 2.28 -2.43 14.45
CA ILE A 237 3.66 -1.91 14.50
C ILE A 237 4.17 -1.63 13.09
N PHE A 238 3.90 -2.53 12.12
CA PHE A 238 4.24 -2.30 10.72
C PHE A 238 3.55 -1.04 10.17
N CYS A 239 2.26 -0.88 10.40
CA CYS A 239 1.52 0.32 9.96
C CYS A 239 2.12 1.60 10.56
N ALA A 240 2.43 1.60 11.85
CA ALA A 240 3.04 2.73 12.54
C ALA A 240 4.44 3.07 11.98
N ALA A 241 5.27 2.05 11.72
CA ALA A 241 6.57 2.21 11.07
C ALA A 241 6.43 2.82 9.67
N LEU A 242 5.50 2.30 8.87
CA LEU A 242 5.29 2.78 7.51
C LEU A 242 4.77 4.22 7.47
N ILE A 243 3.86 4.60 8.38
CA ILE A 243 3.42 6.01 8.52
C ILE A 243 4.59 6.91 8.88
N GLY A 244 5.44 6.50 9.83
CA GLY A 244 6.64 7.26 10.18
C GLY A 244 7.59 7.44 9.00
N ALA A 245 7.87 6.36 8.26
CA ALA A 245 8.71 6.40 7.06
C ALA A 245 8.13 7.33 5.98
N LEU A 246 6.82 7.27 5.73
CA LEU A 246 6.12 8.13 4.78
C LEU A 246 6.12 9.60 5.21
N ALA A 247 5.89 9.89 6.50
CA ALA A 247 5.94 11.24 7.03
C ALA A 247 7.34 11.86 6.87
N GLY A 248 8.39 11.08 7.18
CA GLY A 248 9.77 11.51 6.96
C GLY A 248 10.13 11.70 5.49
N PHE A 249 9.66 10.81 4.62
CA PHE A 249 9.87 10.93 3.18
C PHE A 249 9.13 12.13 2.58
N LEU A 250 7.90 12.38 3.04
CA LEU A 250 7.06 13.48 2.56
C LEU A 250 7.71 14.85 2.79
N TRP A 251 8.57 14.99 3.79
CA TRP A 251 9.36 16.21 4.01
C TRP A 251 10.16 16.62 2.76
N TRP A 252 10.65 15.63 2.00
CA TRP A 252 11.47 15.84 0.80
C TRP A 252 10.68 15.69 -0.51
N ASN A 253 9.55 14.97 -0.46
CA ASN A 253 8.71 14.69 -1.62
C ASN A 253 7.55 15.68 -1.79
N ALA A 254 7.24 16.52 -0.77
CA ALA A 254 6.25 17.58 -0.89
C ALA A 254 6.70 18.63 -1.95
N SER A 255 5.71 19.19 -2.66
CA SER A 255 5.99 20.13 -3.77
C SER A 255 6.68 21.43 -3.32
N PRO A 256 7.79 21.83 -3.97
CA PRO A 256 8.45 21.19 -5.09
C PRO A 256 9.33 20.00 -4.65
N ALA A 257 9.05 18.81 -5.20
CA ALA A 257 9.70 17.57 -4.75
C ALA A 257 11.21 17.56 -5.08
N GLN A 258 12.02 17.20 -4.09
CA GLN A 258 13.46 16.99 -4.24
C GLN A 258 13.80 15.54 -4.64
N ILE A 259 12.87 14.62 -4.48
CA ILE A 259 12.97 13.22 -4.85
C ILE A 259 11.57 12.65 -5.11
N PHE A 260 11.46 11.78 -6.12
CA PHE A 260 10.24 11.02 -6.38
C PHE A 260 10.31 9.65 -5.73
N MET A 261 9.13 9.14 -5.34
CA MET A 261 8.99 7.82 -4.73
C MET A 261 9.43 6.72 -5.72
N GLY A 262 8.97 6.83 -6.96
CA GLY A 262 9.19 5.86 -8.03
C GLY A 262 8.35 4.59 -7.87
N ASP A 263 8.44 3.73 -8.89
CA ASP A 263 7.75 2.43 -8.87
C ASP A 263 8.19 1.57 -7.68
N THR A 264 9.43 1.76 -7.20
CA THR A 264 9.98 1.13 -5.99
C THR A 264 9.07 1.31 -4.78
N GLY A 265 8.70 2.55 -4.46
CA GLY A 265 7.85 2.85 -3.31
C GLY A 265 6.38 2.60 -3.61
N ALA A 266 5.91 3.00 -4.78
CA ALA A 266 4.51 2.91 -5.13
C ALA A 266 3.99 1.47 -5.17
N LEU A 267 4.74 0.52 -5.77
CA LEU A 267 4.36 -0.90 -5.77
C LEU A 267 4.42 -1.50 -4.36
N ALA A 268 5.43 -1.15 -3.56
CA ALA A 268 5.54 -1.60 -2.18
C ALA A 268 4.33 -1.16 -1.35
N LEU A 269 3.92 0.11 -1.44
CA LEU A 269 2.75 0.63 -0.72
C LEU A 269 1.47 -0.12 -1.08
N GLY A 270 1.25 -0.38 -2.37
CA GLY A 270 0.10 -1.18 -2.80
C GLY A 270 0.15 -2.61 -2.27
N GLY A 271 1.33 -3.21 -2.23
CA GLY A 271 1.55 -4.50 -1.58
C GLY A 271 1.23 -4.49 -0.09
N ALA A 272 1.61 -3.41 0.60
CA ALA A 272 1.27 -3.25 2.02
C ALA A 272 -0.25 -3.15 2.25
N VAL A 273 -0.98 -2.38 1.43
CA VAL A 273 -2.46 -2.30 1.51
C VAL A 273 -3.08 -3.68 1.24
N ALA A 274 -2.65 -4.36 0.18
CA ALA A 274 -3.14 -5.68 -0.18
C ALA A 274 -2.88 -6.70 0.94
N GLY A 275 -1.63 -6.77 1.44
CA GLY A 275 -1.23 -7.68 2.51
C GLY A 275 -2.01 -7.43 3.79
N LEU A 276 -2.14 -6.18 4.22
CA LEU A 276 -2.94 -5.82 5.38
C LEU A 276 -4.41 -6.23 5.20
N SER A 277 -5.03 -5.95 4.05
CA SER A 277 -6.42 -6.30 3.78
C SER A 277 -6.70 -7.82 3.91
N ILE A 278 -5.74 -8.65 3.51
CA ILE A 278 -5.82 -10.10 3.60
C ILE A 278 -5.58 -10.57 5.03
N LEU A 279 -4.49 -10.10 5.66
CA LEU A 279 -4.08 -10.53 7.00
C LEU A 279 -5.02 -10.05 8.11
N THR A 280 -5.68 -8.91 7.92
CA THR A 280 -6.70 -8.38 8.86
C THR A 280 -8.11 -8.83 8.53
N GLN A 281 -8.29 -9.63 7.46
CA GLN A 281 -9.59 -10.10 7.00
C GLN A 281 -10.56 -8.94 6.67
N THR A 282 -10.04 -7.91 5.95
CA THR A 282 -10.79 -6.70 5.57
C THR A 282 -10.70 -6.40 4.07
N GLN A 283 -10.68 -7.44 3.24
CA GLN A 283 -10.40 -7.36 1.80
C GLN A 283 -11.33 -6.38 1.05
N LEU A 284 -12.64 -6.47 1.28
CA LEU A 284 -13.61 -5.58 0.65
C LEU A 284 -13.66 -4.20 1.34
N LEU A 285 -13.42 -4.13 2.65
CA LEU A 285 -13.33 -2.87 3.38
C LEU A 285 -12.15 -2.03 2.90
N ALA A 286 -11.06 -2.66 2.47
CA ALA A 286 -9.91 -1.97 1.89
C ALA A 286 -10.31 -1.07 0.72
N ILE A 287 -11.31 -1.49 -0.09
CA ILE A 287 -11.83 -0.69 -1.21
C ILE A 287 -12.39 0.65 -0.70
N VAL A 288 -13.00 0.65 0.48
CA VAL A 288 -13.49 1.88 1.11
C VAL A 288 -12.31 2.64 1.72
N VAL A 289 -11.50 2.00 2.59
CA VAL A 289 -10.36 2.65 3.27
C VAL A 289 -9.41 3.33 2.28
N GLY A 290 -9.08 2.64 1.18
CA GLY A 290 -8.22 3.15 0.09
C GLY A 290 -8.99 3.76 -1.08
N GLY A 291 -10.21 4.26 -0.86
CA GLY A 291 -11.14 4.67 -1.91
C GLY A 291 -10.59 5.72 -2.88
N LEU A 292 -9.63 6.55 -2.46
CA LEU A 292 -8.99 7.48 -3.40
C LEU A 292 -8.11 6.75 -4.41
N PHE A 293 -7.31 5.76 -4.01
CA PHE A 293 -6.55 4.92 -4.94
C PHE A 293 -7.48 4.19 -5.91
N VAL A 294 -8.61 3.70 -5.40
CA VAL A 294 -9.65 3.05 -6.21
C VAL A 294 -10.25 4.04 -7.22
N ALA A 295 -10.58 5.26 -6.82
CA ALA A 295 -11.10 6.29 -7.70
C ALA A 295 -10.11 6.66 -8.81
N VAL A 296 -8.83 6.75 -8.49
CA VAL A 296 -7.76 7.04 -9.45
C VAL A 296 -7.65 5.93 -10.49
N VAL A 297 -7.52 4.65 -10.06
CA VAL A 297 -7.40 3.55 -11.02
C VAL A 297 -8.69 3.34 -11.84
N LEU A 298 -9.86 3.53 -11.24
CA LEU A 298 -11.13 3.45 -11.96
C LEU A 298 -11.25 4.52 -13.04
N SER A 299 -10.69 5.71 -12.82
CA SER A 299 -10.67 6.75 -13.86
C SER A 299 -9.93 6.30 -15.13
N ASP A 300 -8.82 5.56 -14.96
CA ASP A 300 -8.09 4.97 -16.10
C ASP A 300 -8.88 3.85 -16.79
N VAL A 301 -9.43 2.93 -15.99
CA VAL A 301 -10.25 1.82 -16.52
C VAL A 301 -11.44 2.34 -17.31
N ILE A 302 -12.18 3.32 -16.75
CA ILE A 302 -13.32 3.96 -17.43
C ILE A 302 -12.86 4.66 -18.71
N GLN A 303 -11.79 5.47 -18.63
CA GLN A 303 -11.25 6.20 -19.79
C GLN A 303 -10.89 5.25 -20.93
N ILE A 304 -10.13 4.19 -20.63
CA ILE A 304 -9.67 3.23 -21.65
C ILE A 304 -10.86 2.45 -22.22
N SER A 305 -11.78 2.00 -21.39
CA SER A 305 -12.93 1.20 -21.80
C SER A 305 -13.88 2.00 -22.70
N VAL A 306 -14.25 3.22 -22.28
CA VAL A 306 -15.14 4.08 -23.06
C VAL A 306 -14.45 4.55 -24.35
N PHE A 307 -13.16 4.90 -24.28
CA PHE A 307 -12.44 5.32 -25.49
C PHE A 307 -12.34 4.19 -26.53
N LYS A 308 -12.08 2.95 -26.10
CA LYS A 308 -12.08 1.78 -27.01
C LYS A 308 -13.46 1.50 -27.61
N ALA A 309 -14.53 1.71 -26.84
CA ALA A 309 -15.90 1.45 -27.29
C ALA A 309 -16.48 2.56 -28.17
N THR A 310 -16.15 3.84 -27.91
CA THR A 310 -16.86 4.98 -28.52
C THR A 310 -15.95 5.98 -29.25
N GLY A 311 -14.62 5.86 -29.11
CA GLY A 311 -13.66 6.85 -29.60
C GLY A 311 -13.67 8.19 -28.85
N LYS A 312 -14.50 8.32 -27.79
CA LYS A 312 -14.62 9.56 -27.01
C LYS A 312 -13.95 9.43 -25.65
N ARG A 313 -13.36 10.53 -25.17
CA ARG A 313 -12.77 10.62 -23.83
C ARG A 313 -13.81 11.04 -22.81
N VAL A 314 -13.86 10.36 -21.64
CA VAL A 314 -14.69 10.74 -20.50
C VAL A 314 -14.01 11.87 -19.71
N PHE A 315 -12.75 11.68 -19.39
CA PHE A 315 -11.91 12.68 -18.72
C PHE A 315 -11.01 13.38 -19.75
N ARG A 316 -10.61 14.63 -19.49
CA ARG A 316 -9.62 15.32 -20.33
C ARG A 316 -8.33 14.53 -20.43
N MET A 317 -7.91 13.94 -19.29
CA MET A 317 -6.79 13.02 -19.17
C MET A 317 -7.05 12.10 -17.99
N ALA A 318 -6.60 10.86 -18.03
CA ALA A 318 -6.51 9.93 -16.92
C ALA A 318 -5.02 9.68 -16.62
N PRO A 319 -4.66 9.43 -15.37
CA PRO A 319 -5.45 9.31 -14.15
C PRO A 319 -6.14 10.62 -13.69
N LEU A 320 -7.10 10.48 -12.75
CA LEU A 320 -8.02 11.54 -12.32
C LEU A 320 -7.34 12.87 -11.94
N HIS A 321 -6.18 12.85 -11.29
CA HIS A 321 -5.45 14.06 -10.90
C HIS A 321 -5.01 14.89 -12.11
N HIS A 322 -4.62 14.27 -13.22
CA HIS A 322 -4.28 14.99 -14.46
C HIS A 322 -5.50 15.65 -15.11
N HIS A 323 -6.71 15.11 -14.92
CA HIS A 323 -7.92 15.78 -15.36
C HIS A 323 -8.06 17.17 -14.72
N PHE A 324 -7.80 17.29 -13.42
CA PHE A 324 -7.87 18.56 -12.70
C PHE A 324 -6.72 19.51 -13.05
N GLU A 325 -5.52 19.00 -13.35
CA GLU A 325 -4.43 19.82 -13.90
C GLU A 325 -4.83 20.46 -15.23
N LEU A 326 -5.44 19.68 -16.14
CA LEU A 326 -5.93 20.20 -17.43
C LEU A 326 -7.19 21.10 -17.31
N LEU A 327 -7.82 21.14 -16.14
CA LEU A 327 -8.83 22.15 -15.76
C LEU A 327 -8.22 23.44 -15.22
N GLY A 328 -6.87 23.50 -15.07
CA GLY A 328 -6.15 24.67 -14.60
C GLY A 328 -5.95 24.73 -13.08
N TRP A 329 -6.19 23.64 -12.34
CA TRP A 329 -5.91 23.61 -10.90
C TRP A 329 -4.40 23.51 -10.66
N LYS A 330 -3.91 24.21 -9.64
CA LYS A 330 -2.52 24.09 -9.21
C LYS A 330 -2.28 22.73 -8.57
N GLU A 331 -1.12 22.13 -8.82
CA GLU A 331 -0.73 20.83 -8.29
C GLU A 331 -0.95 20.72 -6.77
N VAL A 332 -0.42 21.67 -6.00
CA VAL A 332 -0.58 21.71 -4.53
C VAL A 332 -2.05 21.70 -4.11
N THR A 333 -2.93 22.41 -4.86
CA THR A 333 -4.38 22.44 -4.57
C THR A 333 -5.01 21.06 -4.79
N ILE A 334 -4.62 20.34 -5.86
CA ILE A 334 -5.11 18.99 -6.15
C ILE A 334 -4.66 18.05 -5.03
N VAL A 335 -3.38 18.07 -4.68
CA VAL A 335 -2.78 17.21 -3.65
C VAL A 335 -3.48 17.40 -2.31
N ILE A 336 -3.62 18.63 -1.83
CA ILE A 336 -4.27 18.92 -0.54
C ILE A 336 -5.74 18.46 -0.55
N ARG A 337 -6.50 18.73 -1.62
CA ARG A 337 -7.89 18.30 -1.72
C ARG A 337 -8.02 16.78 -1.76
N PHE A 338 -7.12 16.09 -2.45
CA PHE A 338 -7.09 14.63 -2.50
C PHE A 338 -6.72 14.04 -1.15
N TRP A 339 -5.80 14.64 -0.40
CA TRP A 339 -5.52 14.23 0.98
C TRP A 339 -6.73 14.37 1.89
N LEU A 340 -7.47 15.48 1.80
CA LEU A 340 -8.70 15.69 2.59
C LEU A 340 -9.76 14.63 2.25
N ILE A 341 -9.96 14.35 0.95
CA ILE A 341 -10.88 13.29 0.50
C ILE A 341 -10.40 11.91 1.02
N ALA A 342 -9.11 11.60 0.89
CA ALA A 342 -8.55 10.35 1.38
C ALA A 342 -8.72 10.20 2.90
N ALA A 343 -8.49 11.27 3.67
CA ALA A 343 -8.69 11.28 5.12
C ALA A 343 -10.15 10.98 5.48
N ILE A 344 -11.12 11.66 4.85
CA ILE A 344 -12.55 11.43 5.09
C ILE A 344 -12.94 10.00 4.78
N ILE A 345 -12.50 9.47 3.63
CA ILE A 345 -12.81 8.11 3.18
C ILE A 345 -12.16 7.06 4.11
N ALA A 346 -10.91 7.26 4.50
CA ALA A 346 -10.20 6.37 5.42
C ALA A 346 -10.87 6.32 6.80
N VAL A 347 -11.28 7.47 7.34
CA VAL A 347 -12.04 7.58 8.60
C VAL A 347 -13.41 6.90 8.45
N ALA A 348 -14.10 7.10 7.33
CA ALA A 348 -15.37 6.42 7.07
C ALA A 348 -15.20 4.89 7.03
N GLY A 349 -14.13 4.38 6.39
CA GLY A 349 -13.80 2.95 6.38
C GLY A 349 -13.53 2.40 7.78
N ALA A 350 -12.73 3.11 8.60
CA ALA A 350 -12.51 2.75 10.00
C ALA A 350 -13.82 2.81 10.82
N GLY A 351 -14.68 3.77 10.53
CA GLY A 351 -16.03 3.88 11.12
C GLY A 351 -16.94 2.70 10.77
N LEU A 352 -16.94 2.25 9.52
CA LEU A 352 -17.69 1.06 9.10
C LEU A 352 -17.19 -0.21 9.79
N PHE A 353 -15.87 -0.35 9.93
CA PHE A 353 -15.27 -1.44 10.70
C PHE A 353 -15.76 -1.44 12.15
N TYR A 354 -15.75 -0.29 12.81
CA TYR A 354 -16.22 -0.15 14.18
C TYR A 354 -17.72 -0.34 14.31
N ALA A 355 -18.52 0.17 13.37
CA ALA A 355 -19.99 0.00 13.36
C ALA A 355 -20.40 -1.48 13.23
N GLU A 356 -19.68 -2.28 12.44
CA GLU A 356 -19.89 -3.73 12.35
C GLU A 356 -19.69 -4.40 13.71
N TRP A 357 -18.65 -4.03 14.44
CA TRP A 357 -18.40 -4.58 15.77
C TRP A 357 -19.49 -4.18 16.79
N VAL A 358 -19.95 -2.93 16.75
CA VAL A 358 -21.03 -2.43 17.63
C VAL A 358 -22.34 -3.16 17.34
N SER A 359 -22.65 -3.45 16.08
CA SER A 359 -23.89 -4.12 15.67
C SER A 359 -24.03 -5.56 16.18
N ARG A 360 -22.92 -6.15 16.68
CA ARG A 360 -22.86 -7.51 17.25
C ARG A 360 -22.84 -7.54 18.79
N ARG A 361 -22.91 -6.39 19.43
CA ARG A 361 -23.04 -6.28 20.89
C ARG A 361 -24.46 -6.57 21.33
#